data_98bcc1414451b9893eb0bb74539446cd
#
_entry.id   98bcc1414451b9893eb0bb74539446cd
#
_cell.length_a   1.000
_cell.length_b   1.000
_cell.length_c   1.000
_cell.angle_alpha   90.00
_cell.angle_beta   90.00
_cell.angle_gamma   90.00
#
_symmetry.space_group_name_H-M   'P 1'
#
loop_
_entity.id
_entity.type
_entity.pdbx_description
1 polymer ?
#
loop_
_entity_poly.entity_id
_entity_poly.type
_entity_poly.pdbx_seq_one_letter_code
_entity_poly.pdbx_strand_id
1 'polypeptide(L)'
;MADVWEKDLAQKSSLTVNDFIRVVGTDNVSYKQLVSDVAKKIIENYTGSSLAGSSQSVKSALDALNSKSIAYRRVLSSSDDCNTLTQGVYTFNTSLPQNAPSGAQYGTLIVIEGSLSGVVYNFQLLSTAGRGLYYRRKQGASSDAFAAWTKVTGTQV
;
A
#
# COMPACT_ATOMS: atom_id res chain seq x y z
N MET A 1 -21.43 46.58 -1.49
CA MET A 1 -22.04 45.52 -2.34
C MET A 1 -21.89 44.21 -1.62
N ALA A 2 -22.98 43.65 -1.08
CA ALA A 2 -22.95 42.31 -0.53
C ALA A 2 -22.65 41.32 -1.68
N ASP A 3 -21.61 40.53 -1.51
CA ASP A 3 -21.12 39.62 -2.54
C ASP A 3 -22.22 38.59 -2.82
N VAL A 4 -22.69 38.53 -4.06
CA VAL A 4 -23.78 37.65 -4.53
C VAL A 4 -23.48 36.16 -4.15
N TRP A 5 -22.25 35.83 -3.89
CA TRP A 5 -21.75 34.50 -3.54
C TRP A 5 -22.11 34.01 -2.12
N GLU A 6 -22.21 34.90 -1.15
CA GLU A 6 -22.61 34.50 0.22
C GLU A 6 -24.08 34.12 0.30
N LYS A 7 -24.92 34.72 -0.55
CA LYS A 7 -26.35 34.35 -0.64
C LYS A 7 -26.57 32.99 -1.27
N ASP A 8 -25.76 32.64 -2.28
CA ASP A 8 -25.93 31.38 -2.99
C ASP A 8 -25.41 30.20 -2.16
N LEU A 9 -24.34 30.38 -1.38
CA LEU A 9 -23.82 29.35 -0.48
C LEU A 9 -24.76 29.06 0.69
N ALA A 10 -25.45 30.08 1.22
CA ALA A 10 -26.41 29.92 2.31
C ALA A 10 -27.68 29.16 1.89
N GLN A 11 -27.98 29.07 0.59
CA GLN A 11 -29.17 28.40 0.06
C GLN A 11 -28.90 26.95 -0.43
N LYS A 12 -27.63 26.55 -0.58
CA LYS A 12 -27.30 25.18 -1.00
C LYS A 12 -27.38 24.21 0.17
N SER A 13 -28.20 23.19 0.03
CA SER A 13 -28.31 22.10 1.01
C SER A 13 -27.10 21.17 1.02
N SER A 14 -26.30 21.19 -0.05
CA SER A 14 -25.07 20.41 -0.18
C SER A 14 -24.10 21.05 -1.18
N LEU A 15 -22.80 20.93 -0.91
CA LEU A 15 -21.74 21.34 -1.83
C LEU A 15 -21.36 20.17 -2.75
N THR A 16 -21.13 20.47 -4.03
CA THR A 16 -20.63 19.50 -5.01
C THR A 16 -19.16 19.77 -5.31
N VAL A 17 -18.49 18.81 -5.95
CA VAL A 17 -17.06 18.92 -6.33
C VAL A 17 -16.75 20.10 -7.27
N ASN A 18 -17.76 20.61 -7.96
CA ASN A 18 -17.63 21.72 -8.91
C ASN A 18 -17.99 23.08 -8.29
N ASP A 19 -18.43 23.10 -7.04
CA ASP A 19 -18.72 24.35 -6.35
C ASP A 19 -17.43 25.03 -5.93
N PHE A 20 -17.51 26.35 -5.82
CA PHE A 20 -16.42 27.17 -5.32
C PHE A 20 -16.74 27.64 -3.90
N ILE A 21 -15.74 27.64 -3.05
CA ILE A 21 -15.81 28.25 -1.73
C ILE A 21 -14.90 29.48 -1.69
N ARG A 22 -15.29 30.45 -0.87
CA ARG A 22 -14.47 31.62 -0.60
C ARG A 22 -13.44 31.26 0.49
N VAL A 23 -12.18 31.47 0.20
CA VAL A 23 -11.09 31.34 1.16
C VAL A 23 -10.48 32.72 1.36
N VAL A 24 -10.35 33.15 2.62
CA VAL A 24 -9.65 34.39 2.95
C VAL A 24 -8.23 34.04 3.33
N GLY A 25 -7.26 34.58 2.58
CA GLY A 25 -5.85 34.42 2.88
C GLY A 25 -5.40 35.25 4.08
N THR A 26 -4.19 35.02 4.56
CA THR A 26 -3.57 35.79 5.64
C THR A 26 -3.32 37.27 5.27
N ASP A 27 -3.38 37.59 4.00
CA ASP A 27 -3.33 38.95 3.42
C ASP A 27 -4.71 39.64 3.37
N ASN A 28 -5.76 39.02 3.91
CA ASN A 28 -7.16 39.44 3.83
C ASN A 28 -7.72 39.48 2.39
N VAL A 29 -7.05 38.90 1.42
CA VAL A 29 -7.57 38.75 0.07
C VAL A 29 -8.43 37.49 -0.02
N SER A 30 -9.56 37.61 -0.70
CA SER A 30 -10.49 36.49 -0.90
C SER A 30 -10.18 35.75 -2.18
N TYR A 31 -10.06 34.43 -2.07
CA TYR A 31 -9.79 33.55 -3.19
C TYR A 31 -10.96 32.58 -3.41
N LYS A 32 -11.25 32.30 -4.69
CA LYS A 32 -12.16 31.21 -5.05
C LYS A 32 -11.37 29.92 -5.12
N GLN A 33 -11.85 28.89 -4.43
CA GLN A 33 -11.29 27.54 -4.55
C GLN A 33 -12.39 26.52 -4.84
N LEU A 34 -12.08 25.53 -5.68
CA LEU A 34 -12.95 24.39 -5.89
C LEU A 34 -13.07 23.59 -4.60
N VAL A 35 -14.27 23.13 -4.30
CA VAL A 35 -14.53 22.26 -3.14
C VAL A 35 -13.66 21.00 -3.19
N SER A 36 -13.45 20.44 -4.39
CA SER A 36 -12.57 19.30 -4.60
C SER A 36 -11.12 19.57 -4.16
N ASP A 37 -10.60 20.77 -4.41
CA ASP A 37 -9.22 21.11 -4.05
C ASP A 37 -9.07 21.31 -2.53
N VAL A 38 -10.08 21.89 -1.90
CA VAL A 38 -10.12 22.04 -0.44
C VAL A 38 -10.25 20.68 0.24
N ALA A 39 -11.16 19.82 -0.24
CA ALA A 39 -11.32 18.47 0.27
C ALA A 39 -10.04 17.65 0.14
N LYS A 40 -9.35 17.77 -1.02
CA LYS A 40 -8.07 17.12 -1.25
C LYS A 40 -7.01 17.59 -0.25
N LYS A 41 -6.88 18.90 -0.03
CA LYS A 41 -5.95 19.48 0.95
C LYS A 41 -6.28 19.06 2.38
N ILE A 42 -7.56 18.98 2.75
CA ILE A 42 -7.97 18.49 4.07
C ILE A 42 -7.54 17.04 4.26
N ILE A 43 -7.81 16.17 3.28
CA ILE A 43 -7.44 14.75 3.34
C ILE A 43 -5.92 14.58 3.39
N GLU A 44 -5.18 15.36 2.60
CA GLU A 44 -3.71 15.29 2.55
C GLU A 44 -3.04 15.80 3.84
N ASN A 45 -3.62 16.81 4.48
CA ASN A 45 -3.00 17.51 5.60
C ASN A 45 -3.73 17.32 6.95
N TYR A 46 -4.85 16.57 6.97
CA TYR A 46 -5.55 16.32 8.22
C TYR A 46 -4.68 15.54 9.20
N THR A 47 -4.30 16.21 10.26
CA THR A 47 -3.57 15.64 11.39
C THR A 47 -4.54 15.47 12.55
N GLY A 48 -5.19 14.32 12.63
CA GLY A 48 -6.08 14.00 13.76
C GLY A 48 -5.29 13.33 14.88
N SER A 49 -5.40 13.84 16.10
CA SER A 49 -4.81 13.24 17.30
C SER A 49 -5.38 11.86 17.62
N SER A 50 -6.49 11.48 17.02
CA SER A 50 -7.13 10.15 17.16
C SER A 50 -6.65 9.10 16.18
N LEU A 51 -5.90 9.48 15.13
CA LEU A 51 -5.28 8.56 14.19
C LEU A 51 -3.82 8.34 14.58
N ALA A 52 -3.56 7.33 15.38
CA ALA A 52 -2.22 6.88 15.76
C ALA A 52 -1.35 7.88 16.56
N GLY A 53 -1.96 8.74 17.37
CA GLY A 53 -1.25 9.44 18.45
C GLY A 53 -0.31 10.55 18.05
N SER A 54 -0.21 10.98 16.81
CA SER A 54 0.54 12.18 16.43
C SER A 54 0.44 12.50 14.93
N SER A 55 0.49 13.75 14.61
CA SER A 55 0.86 14.48 13.37
C SER A 55 0.90 13.75 11.99
N GLN A 56 0.33 12.57 11.82
CA GLN A 56 0.22 11.93 10.52
C GLN A 56 -1.06 12.36 9.79
N SER A 57 -0.94 12.71 8.52
CA SER A 57 -2.11 12.92 7.68
C SER A 57 -2.89 11.61 7.49
N VAL A 58 -4.21 11.69 7.22
CA VAL A 58 -5.03 10.52 6.89
C VAL A 58 -4.40 9.73 5.74
N LYS A 59 -3.86 10.41 4.74
CA LYS A 59 -3.18 9.78 3.61
C LYS A 59 -1.97 8.96 4.09
N SER A 60 -1.07 9.54 4.89
CA SER A 60 0.11 8.81 5.36
C SER A 60 -0.25 7.65 6.30
N ALA A 61 -1.32 7.78 7.10
CA ALA A 61 -1.82 6.68 7.92
C ALA A 61 -2.38 5.53 7.06
N LEU A 62 -3.12 5.85 5.99
CA LEU A 62 -3.62 4.85 5.04
C LEU A 62 -2.48 4.21 4.23
N ASP A 63 -1.51 4.98 3.79
CA ASP A 63 -0.34 4.46 3.08
C ASP A 63 0.49 3.52 4.00
N ALA A 64 0.68 3.91 5.27
CA ALA A 64 1.35 3.08 6.25
C ALA A 64 0.59 1.78 6.54
N LEU A 65 -0.75 1.83 6.66
CA LEU A 65 -1.59 0.65 6.82
C LEU A 65 -1.51 -0.27 5.60
N ASN A 66 -1.61 0.31 4.40
CA ASN A 66 -1.52 -0.45 3.15
C ASN A 66 -0.14 -1.10 2.98
N SER A 67 0.94 -0.42 3.34
CA SER A 67 2.29 -0.98 3.27
C SER A 67 2.51 -2.16 4.21
N LYS A 68 1.81 -2.18 5.37
CA LYS A 68 1.88 -3.25 6.36
C LYS A 68 0.86 -4.36 6.14
N SER A 69 -0.09 -4.18 5.22
CA SER A 69 -1.11 -5.20 4.94
C SER A 69 -0.57 -6.32 4.06
N ILE A 70 -1.03 -7.56 4.31
CA ILE A 70 -0.83 -8.70 3.40
C ILE A 70 -1.92 -8.65 2.33
N ALA A 71 -1.85 -7.63 1.46
CA ALA A 71 -2.81 -7.44 0.38
C ALA A 71 -2.25 -7.97 -0.94
N TYR A 72 -3.14 -8.28 -1.89
CA TYR A 72 -2.75 -8.58 -3.26
C TYR A 72 -2.06 -7.36 -3.88
N ARG A 73 -0.87 -7.57 -4.44
CA ARG A 73 -0.07 -6.52 -5.05
C ARG A 73 -0.17 -6.49 -6.57
N ARG A 74 0.22 -7.58 -7.21
CA ARG A 74 0.22 -7.68 -8.68
C ARG A 74 0.58 -9.07 -9.18
N VAL A 75 0.46 -9.25 -10.47
CA VAL A 75 1.05 -10.39 -11.20
C VAL A 75 2.54 -10.12 -11.41
N LEU A 76 3.38 -11.12 -11.17
CA LEU A 76 4.82 -11.07 -11.42
C LEU A 76 5.14 -11.51 -12.85
N SER A 77 6.19 -10.95 -13.39
CA SER A 77 6.80 -11.27 -14.68
C SER A 77 8.18 -11.93 -14.50
N SER A 78 8.81 -12.35 -15.58
CA SER A 78 10.16 -12.91 -15.55
C SER A 78 11.26 -11.89 -15.19
N SER A 79 10.97 -10.60 -15.26
CA SER A 79 11.89 -9.53 -14.83
C SER A 79 11.82 -9.23 -13.33
N ASP A 80 10.81 -9.75 -12.65
CA ASP A 80 10.67 -9.56 -11.20
C ASP A 80 11.56 -10.54 -10.44
N ASP A 81 12.12 -10.08 -9.32
CA ASP A 81 12.96 -10.89 -8.46
C ASP A 81 12.26 -11.16 -7.12
N CYS A 82 12.02 -12.43 -6.81
CA CYS A 82 11.43 -12.85 -5.54
C CYS A 82 12.23 -12.37 -4.31
N ASN A 83 13.52 -12.06 -4.45
CA ASN A 83 14.35 -11.57 -3.33
C ASN A 83 14.06 -10.12 -2.97
N THR A 84 13.48 -9.33 -3.86
CA THR A 84 13.26 -7.89 -3.69
C THR A 84 11.80 -7.52 -3.44
N LEU A 85 10.91 -8.51 -3.41
CA LEU A 85 9.49 -8.26 -3.18
C LEU A 85 9.22 -7.84 -1.74
N THR A 86 8.40 -6.83 -1.59
CA THR A 86 7.91 -6.35 -0.30
C THR A 86 6.70 -7.16 0.18
N GLN A 87 6.26 -6.91 1.41
CA GLN A 87 5.13 -7.60 2.01
C GLN A 87 3.87 -7.55 1.14
N GLY A 88 3.24 -8.70 0.93
CA GLY A 88 2.02 -8.83 0.15
C GLY A 88 1.80 -10.19 -0.47
N VAL A 89 0.75 -10.26 -1.28
CA VAL A 89 0.40 -11.44 -2.09
C VAL A 89 0.63 -11.13 -3.56
N TYR A 90 1.33 -12.01 -4.22
CA TYR A 90 1.67 -11.93 -5.64
C TYR A 90 1.22 -13.19 -6.36
N THR A 91 0.90 -13.07 -7.63
CA THR A 91 0.66 -14.23 -8.49
C THR A 91 1.59 -14.19 -9.69
N PHE A 92 1.85 -15.32 -10.29
CA PHE A 92 2.48 -15.41 -11.61
C PHE A 92 1.88 -16.55 -12.40
N ASN A 93 1.99 -16.44 -13.70
CA ASN A 93 1.59 -17.47 -14.65
C ASN A 93 2.83 -18.10 -15.30
N THR A 94 2.81 -18.38 -16.58
CA THR A 94 3.91 -19.05 -17.33
C THR A 94 5.28 -18.35 -17.23
N SER A 95 5.31 -17.05 -16.87
CA SER A 95 6.54 -16.29 -16.71
C SER A 95 7.07 -16.45 -15.28
N LEU A 96 8.09 -17.29 -15.12
CA LEU A 96 8.70 -17.54 -13.82
C LEU A 96 9.53 -16.33 -13.36
N PRO A 97 9.25 -15.75 -12.18
CA PRO A 97 10.08 -14.70 -11.61
C PRO A 97 11.49 -15.21 -11.29
N GLN A 98 12.46 -14.30 -11.27
CA GLN A 98 13.82 -14.63 -10.85
C GLN A 98 13.82 -15.11 -9.40
N ASN A 99 14.73 -16.02 -9.08
CA ASN A 99 14.88 -16.62 -7.76
C ASN A 99 13.60 -17.34 -7.22
N ALA A 100 12.66 -17.70 -8.09
CA ALA A 100 11.61 -18.65 -7.77
C ALA A 100 12.13 -20.10 -7.86
N PRO A 101 11.44 -21.10 -7.26
CA PRO A 101 11.83 -22.51 -7.40
C PRO A 101 11.81 -22.96 -8.87
N SER A 102 12.84 -23.68 -9.30
CA SER A 102 12.94 -24.16 -10.68
C SER A 102 11.72 -25.00 -11.08
N GLY A 103 11.20 -24.73 -12.26
CA GLY A 103 10.05 -25.43 -12.83
C GLY A 103 8.70 -25.06 -12.21
N ALA A 104 8.63 -24.07 -11.33
CA ALA A 104 7.36 -23.54 -10.88
C ALA A 104 6.63 -22.86 -12.04
N GLN A 105 5.35 -23.12 -12.17
CA GLN A 105 4.44 -22.46 -13.13
C GLN A 105 3.14 -22.16 -12.41
N TYR A 106 2.50 -21.05 -12.69
CA TYR A 106 1.22 -20.64 -12.08
C TYR A 106 1.29 -20.72 -10.54
N GLY A 107 1.70 -19.66 -9.91
CA GLY A 107 1.88 -19.67 -8.48
C GLY A 107 1.26 -18.46 -7.78
N THR A 108 1.01 -18.66 -6.48
CA THR A 108 0.69 -17.59 -5.53
C THR A 108 1.80 -17.52 -4.50
N LEU A 109 2.43 -16.36 -4.41
CA LEU A 109 3.52 -16.07 -3.48
C LEU A 109 3.03 -15.11 -2.41
N ILE A 110 3.19 -15.48 -1.16
CA ILE A 110 2.96 -14.63 0.01
C ILE A 110 4.32 -14.23 0.57
N VAL A 111 4.51 -12.92 0.73
CA VAL A 111 5.70 -12.34 1.36
C VAL A 111 5.30 -11.71 2.68
N ILE A 112 5.96 -12.11 3.75
CA ILE A 112 5.79 -11.55 5.09
C ILE A 112 7.13 -10.95 5.50
N GLU A 113 7.12 -9.68 5.87
CA GLU A 113 8.29 -8.95 6.34
C GLU A 113 8.15 -8.66 7.83
N GLY A 114 9.22 -8.87 8.55
CA GLY A 114 9.32 -8.52 9.95
C GLY A 114 10.72 -8.03 10.29
N SER A 115 10.82 -7.19 11.31
CA SER A 115 12.11 -6.79 11.86
C SER A 115 12.00 -6.63 13.37
N LEU A 116 13.06 -6.98 14.08
CA LEU A 116 13.19 -6.81 15.52
C LEU A 116 14.64 -6.44 15.83
N SER A 117 14.84 -5.31 16.49
CA SER A 117 16.17 -4.84 16.92
C SER A 117 17.22 -4.84 15.80
N GLY A 118 16.82 -4.40 14.59
CA GLY A 118 17.71 -4.33 13.43
C GLY A 118 17.93 -5.65 12.69
N VAL A 119 17.38 -6.74 13.20
CA VAL A 119 17.38 -8.05 12.51
C VAL A 119 16.13 -8.20 11.68
N VAL A 120 16.31 -8.57 10.42
CA VAL A 120 15.22 -8.83 9.48
C VAL A 120 14.77 -10.29 9.60
N TYR A 121 13.46 -10.49 9.64
CA TYR A 121 12.81 -11.81 9.65
C TYR A 121 11.78 -11.86 8.52
N ASN A 122 12.23 -12.18 7.32
CA ASN A 122 11.35 -12.27 6.16
C ASN A 122 11.04 -13.72 5.83
N PHE A 123 9.79 -13.97 5.48
CA PHE A 123 9.30 -15.29 5.12
C PHE A 123 8.57 -15.22 3.79
N GLN A 124 8.79 -16.21 2.95
CA GLN A 124 8.10 -16.39 1.69
C GLN A 124 7.47 -17.78 1.63
N LEU A 125 6.18 -17.81 1.28
CA LEU A 125 5.40 -19.02 1.05
C LEU A 125 4.86 -19.02 -0.37
N LEU A 126 5.17 -20.04 -1.12
CA LEU A 126 4.80 -20.17 -2.54
C LEU A 126 4.00 -21.45 -2.76
N SER A 127 2.77 -21.30 -3.22
CA SER A 127 1.96 -22.39 -3.76
C SER A 127 2.02 -22.40 -5.28
N THR A 128 2.29 -23.55 -5.89
CA THR A 128 2.38 -23.69 -7.34
C THR A 128 1.47 -24.78 -7.86
N ALA A 129 0.85 -24.57 -9.01
CA ALA A 129 0.04 -25.58 -9.65
C ALA A 129 0.88 -26.80 -10.05
N GLY A 130 0.50 -27.99 -9.58
CA GLY A 130 1.13 -29.26 -9.92
C GLY A 130 2.53 -29.53 -9.36
N ARG A 131 3.11 -28.60 -8.60
CA ARG A 131 4.46 -28.75 -8.03
C ARG A 131 4.51 -28.73 -6.51
N GLY A 132 3.45 -28.22 -5.85
CA GLY A 132 3.28 -28.22 -4.41
C GLY A 132 3.58 -26.88 -3.75
N LEU A 133 3.87 -26.95 -2.47
CA LEU A 133 4.10 -25.82 -1.59
C LEU A 133 5.59 -25.68 -1.31
N TYR A 134 6.08 -24.46 -1.35
CA TYR A 134 7.48 -24.13 -1.06
C TYR A 134 7.52 -23.00 -0.04
N TYR A 135 8.55 -22.99 0.78
CA TYR A 135 8.84 -21.87 1.66
C TYR A 135 10.32 -21.56 1.70
N ARG A 136 10.64 -20.35 2.07
CA ARG A 136 11.99 -19.94 2.44
C ARG A 136 11.96 -18.79 3.43
N ARG A 137 13.07 -18.57 4.10
CA ARG A 137 13.22 -17.47 5.06
C ARG A 137 14.52 -16.71 4.81
N LYS A 138 14.51 -15.47 5.29
CA LYS A 138 15.69 -14.64 5.45
C LYS A 138 15.70 -14.19 6.91
N GLN A 139 16.84 -14.35 7.57
CA GLN A 139 17.05 -13.92 8.95
C GLN A 139 18.45 -13.37 9.07
N GLY A 140 18.59 -12.14 9.53
CA GLY A 140 19.86 -11.49 9.71
C GLY A 140 19.86 -10.02 9.30
N ALA A 141 20.95 -9.54 8.74
CA ALA A 141 21.04 -8.19 8.21
C ALA A 141 20.12 -8.00 6.99
N SER A 142 19.76 -6.75 6.70
CA SER A 142 18.93 -6.43 5.51
C SER A 142 19.62 -6.83 4.19
N SER A 143 20.94 -6.89 4.17
CA SER A 143 21.77 -7.31 3.04
C SER A 143 21.88 -8.83 2.87
N ASP A 144 21.46 -9.63 3.87
CA ASP A 144 21.57 -11.08 3.79
C ASP A 144 20.66 -11.65 2.70
N ALA A 145 21.07 -12.77 2.11
CA ALA A 145 20.27 -13.45 1.11
C ALA A 145 19.17 -14.31 1.75
N PHE A 146 18.12 -14.58 1.00
CA PHE A 146 17.16 -15.63 1.36
C PHE A 146 17.84 -16.99 1.34
N ALA A 147 17.44 -17.87 2.26
CA ALA A 147 17.77 -19.29 2.18
C ALA A 147 17.20 -19.93 0.89
N ALA A 148 17.73 -21.08 0.50
CA ALA A 148 17.17 -21.85 -0.61
C ALA A 148 15.68 -22.19 -0.33
N TRP A 149 14.92 -22.38 -1.41
CA TRP A 149 13.55 -22.86 -1.32
C TRP A 149 13.49 -24.28 -0.78
N THR A 150 12.67 -24.49 0.21
CA THR A 150 12.35 -25.81 0.75
C THR A 150 10.97 -26.22 0.28
N LYS A 151 10.87 -27.39 -0.37
CA LYS A 151 9.58 -27.97 -0.74
C LYS A 151 8.95 -28.62 0.48
N VAL A 152 7.69 -28.34 0.73
CA VAL A 152 6.90 -29.06 1.74
C VAL A 152 6.55 -30.43 1.17
N THR A 153 7.06 -31.47 1.77
CA THR A 153 6.72 -32.86 1.43
C THR A 153 5.77 -33.39 2.48
N GLY A 154 4.58 -33.79 2.07
CA GLY A 154 3.57 -34.41 2.94
C GLY A 154 2.93 -35.59 2.24
N THR A 155 2.48 -36.57 3.00
CA THR A 155 1.61 -37.64 2.50
C THR A 155 0.20 -37.06 2.39
N GLN A 156 -0.43 -37.19 1.22
CA GLN A 156 -1.88 -36.92 1.14
C GLN A 156 -2.61 -37.96 1.97
N VAL A 157 -3.47 -37.50 2.86
CA VAL A 157 -4.32 -38.34 3.70
C VAL A 157 -5.66 -38.55 2.99
#